data_cd327ea8b07accc41fa0fd2dd020902d
#
_entry.id   cd327ea8b07accc41fa0fd2dd020902d
#
_cell.length_a   1.000
_cell.length_b   1.000
_cell.length_c   1.000
_cell.angle_alpha   90.00
_cell.angle_beta   90.00
_cell.angle_gamma   90.00
#
_symmetry.space_group_name_H-M   'P 1'
#
loop_
_entity.id
_entity.type
_entity.pdbx_description
1 polymer ?
#
loop_
_entity_poly.entity_id
_entity_poly.type
_entity_poly.pdbx_seq_one_letter_code
_entity_poly.pdbx_strand_id
1 'polypeptide(L)'
;MNIIWLGHASMRIEIEDQVLLIDPWLTGNPMLPEDQHDAALKGATDILVTHGHFDHVADVADLSQKLNAPVAGMYELVEHLVDEGAIEGDRFNMGGTIIRGNVEIPLVLASHSSSIFENGNRKYMGSEAGFIIRGEGHCIYITGDTGIMADMEKKELSCLECPHPIPAR
;
A
#
# COMPACT_ATOMS: atom_id res chain seq x y z
N MET A 1 -12.50 10.53 7.28
CA MET A 1 -11.16 9.92 7.07
C MET A 1 -10.42 9.78 8.38
N ASN A 2 -9.75 8.62 8.59
CA ASN A 2 -8.83 8.38 9.72
C ASN A 2 -7.53 7.80 9.19
N ILE A 3 -6.40 8.24 9.76
CA ILE A 3 -5.08 7.66 9.49
C ILE A 3 -4.54 7.15 10.81
N ILE A 4 -4.26 5.85 10.87
CA ILE A 4 -3.78 5.15 12.07
C ILE A 4 -2.41 4.57 11.74
N TRP A 5 -1.40 5.02 12.46
CA TRP A 5 -0.07 4.44 12.38
C TRP A 5 0.01 3.14 13.15
N LEU A 6 0.42 2.07 12.48
CA LEU A 6 0.53 0.72 13.05
C LEU A 6 1.95 0.35 13.48
N GLY A 7 2.86 1.30 13.39
CA GLY A 7 4.28 1.08 13.66
C GLY A 7 5.08 0.86 12.38
N HIS A 8 6.38 1.21 12.41
CA HIS A 8 7.28 1.20 11.25
C HIS A 8 6.68 1.96 10.08
N ALA A 9 6.60 1.37 8.89
CA ALA A 9 5.94 1.95 7.71
C ALA A 9 4.47 1.54 7.58
N SER A 10 3.95 0.70 8.49
CA SER A 10 2.60 0.16 8.41
C SER A 10 1.56 1.20 8.81
N MET A 11 0.53 1.34 7.99
CA MET A 11 -0.58 2.26 8.23
C MET A 11 -1.93 1.62 7.93
N ARG A 12 -2.95 2.10 8.65
CA ARG A 12 -4.36 1.87 8.34
C ARG A 12 -4.99 3.20 7.95
N ILE A 13 -5.63 3.26 6.81
CA ILE A 13 -6.32 4.45 6.30
C ILE A 13 -7.79 4.11 6.09
N GLU A 14 -8.66 4.81 6.80
CA GLU A 14 -10.11 4.74 6.63
C GLU A 14 -10.56 5.98 5.87
N ILE A 15 -11.05 5.77 4.65
CA ILE A 15 -11.45 6.84 3.73
C ILE A 15 -12.64 6.37 2.89
N GLU A 16 -13.69 7.18 2.81
CA GLU A 16 -14.98 6.78 2.20
C GLU A 16 -15.48 5.48 2.85
N ASP A 17 -15.81 4.49 2.06
CA ASP A 17 -16.20 3.14 2.46
C ASP A 17 -15.03 2.15 2.47
N GLN A 18 -13.79 2.63 2.31
CA GLN A 18 -12.58 1.81 2.22
C GLN A 18 -11.79 1.81 3.52
N VAL A 19 -11.20 0.67 3.80
CA VAL A 19 -10.21 0.47 4.87
C VAL A 19 -8.95 -0.14 4.26
N LEU A 20 -7.99 0.72 3.98
CA LEU A 20 -6.75 0.37 3.31
C LEU A 20 -5.66 0.06 4.35
N LEU A 21 -5.03 -1.10 4.22
CA LEU A 21 -3.80 -1.42 4.95
C LEU A 21 -2.60 -1.16 4.03
N ILE A 22 -1.66 -0.37 4.49
CA ILE A 22 -0.44 -0.05 3.76
C ILE A 22 0.72 -0.77 4.42
N ASP A 23 1.45 -1.59 3.65
CA ASP A 23 2.62 -2.34 4.10
C ASP A 23 2.42 -3.00 5.49
N PRO A 24 1.36 -3.81 5.69
CA PRO A 24 1.01 -4.30 7.00
C PRO A 24 2.01 -5.36 7.49
N TRP A 25 2.94 -4.91 8.32
CA TRP A 25 3.86 -5.77 9.08
C TRP A 25 3.44 -5.83 10.54
N LEU A 26 2.94 -6.99 10.98
CA LEU A 26 2.42 -7.21 12.33
C LEU A 26 3.35 -8.09 13.17
N THR A 27 3.75 -9.23 12.59
CA THR A 27 4.56 -10.24 13.29
C THR A 27 5.96 -9.73 13.53
N GLY A 28 6.29 -9.50 14.81
CA GLY A 28 7.59 -8.96 15.21
C GLY A 28 7.73 -7.44 15.08
N ASN A 29 6.66 -6.73 14.74
CA ASN A 29 6.64 -5.27 14.78
C ASN A 29 6.66 -4.79 16.24
N PRO A 30 7.75 -4.14 16.70
CA PRO A 30 7.90 -3.77 18.10
C PRO A 30 6.96 -2.64 18.54
N MET A 31 6.33 -1.96 17.59
CA MET A 31 5.44 -0.80 17.83
C MET A 31 3.96 -1.18 17.82
N LEU A 32 3.62 -2.40 17.41
CA LEU A 32 2.23 -2.88 17.36
C LEU A 32 2.09 -4.12 18.27
N PRO A 33 1.60 -3.97 19.50
CA PRO A 33 1.35 -5.09 20.39
C PRO A 33 0.34 -6.08 19.81
N GLU A 34 0.51 -7.38 20.10
CA GLU A 34 -0.34 -8.45 19.56
C GLU A 34 -1.83 -8.28 19.89
N ASP A 35 -2.15 -7.74 21.07
CA ASP A 35 -3.52 -7.48 21.49
C ASP A 35 -4.22 -6.36 20.68
N GLN A 36 -3.47 -5.62 19.87
CA GLN A 36 -3.99 -4.59 18.95
C GLN A 36 -4.15 -5.08 17.51
N HIS A 37 -3.64 -6.26 17.16
CA HIS A 37 -3.67 -6.77 15.79
C HIS A 37 -5.10 -6.87 15.23
N ASP A 38 -6.05 -7.43 15.98
CA ASP A 38 -7.43 -7.57 15.51
C ASP A 38 -8.11 -6.21 15.26
N ALA A 39 -7.82 -5.23 16.11
CA ALA A 39 -8.33 -3.86 15.92
C ALA A 39 -7.72 -3.20 14.68
N ALA A 40 -6.40 -3.38 14.47
CA ALA A 40 -5.68 -2.86 13.31
C ALA A 40 -6.22 -3.43 11.97
N LEU A 41 -6.65 -4.68 11.97
CA LEU A 41 -7.09 -5.42 10.78
C LEU A 41 -8.59 -5.31 10.50
N LYS A 42 -9.40 -4.90 11.48
CA LYS A 42 -10.86 -4.96 11.41
C LYS A 42 -11.42 -4.22 10.19
N GLY A 43 -12.14 -4.97 9.35
CA GLY A 43 -12.87 -4.42 8.20
C GLY A 43 -11.99 -3.96 7.05
N ALA A 44 -10.71 -4.37 7.00
CA ALA A 44 -9.83 -4.06 5.88
C ALA A 44 -10.44 -4.54 4.55
N THR A 45 -10.43 -3.66 3.56
CA THR A 45 -10.97 -3.90 2.21
C THR A 45 -9.90 -4.21 1.20
N ASP A 46 -8.71 -3.63 1.36
CA ASP A 46 -7.57 -3.77 0.46
C ASP A 46 -6.24 -3.70 1.22
N ILE A 47 -5.21 -4.32 0.64
CA ILE A 47 -3.83 -4.21 1.09
C ILE A 47 -3.01 -3.59 -0.03
N LEU A 48 -2.35 -2.47 0.25
CA LEU A 48 -1.45 -1.79 -0.68
C LEU A 48 0.00 -2.04 -0.27
N VAL A 49 0.85 -2.47 -1.21
CA VAL A 49 2.26 -2.78 -0.95
C VAL A 49 3.17 -1.87 -1.75
N THR A 50 4.09 -1.18 -1.06
CA THR A 50 5.00 -0.21 -1.69
C THR A 50 6.20 -0.88 -2.33
N HIS A 51 6.81 -1.88 -1.69
CA HIS A 51 7.98 -2.60 -2.19
C HIS A 51 8.19 -3.93 -1.44
N GLY A 52 9.11 -4.77 -1.93
CA GLY A 52 9.26 -6.16 -1.52
C GLY A 52 10.21 -6.40 -0.34
N HIS A 53 10.51 -5.44 0.53
CA HIS A 53 11.31 -5.73 1.72
C HIS A 53 10.48 -6.41 2.81
N PHE A 54 11.16 -7.22 3.62
CA PHE A 54 10.57 -8.07 4.65
C PHE A 54 9.59 -7.33 5.57
N ASP A 55 9.99 -6.19 6.08
CA ASP A 55 9.24 -5.34 7.00
C ASP A 55 8.06 -4.58 6.37
N HIS A 56 7.76 -4.86 5.09
CA HIS A 56 6.59 -4.37 4.36
C HIS A 56 5.68 -5.51 3.86
N VAL A 57 6.24 -6.69 3.59
CA VAL A 57 5.48 -7.77 2.94
C VAL A 57 5.36 -9.06 3.74
N ALA A 58 6.07 -9.22 4.86
CA ALA A 58 6.19 -10.49 5.58
C ALA A 58 4.84 -11.12 5.97
N ASP A 59 3.85 -10.33 6.32
CA ASP A 59 2.53 -10.83 6.74
C ASP A 59 1.46 -10.70 5.64
N VAL A 60 1.78 -10.09 4.48
CA VAL A 60 0.79 -9.67 3.48
C VAL A 60 0.00 -10.83 2.91
N ALA A 61 0.64 -11.93 2.51
CA ALA A 61 -0.06 -13.06 1.92
C ALA A 61 -1.06 -13.70 2.90
N ASP A 62 -0.63 -13.94 4.13
CA ASP A 62 -1.48 -14.52 5.19
C ASP A 62 -2.61 -13.56 5.58
N LEU A 63 -2.33 -12.26 5.71
CA LEU A 63 -3.35 -11.26 6.04
C LEU A 63 -4.37 -11.11 4.93
N SER A 64 -3.94 -11.11 3.67
CA SER A 64 -4.82 -11.06 2.51
C SER A 64 -5.83 -12.21 2.53
N GLN A 65 -5.37 -13.43 2.78
CA GLN A 65 -6.23 -14.60 2.93
C GLN A 65 -7.18 -14.47 4.14
N LYS A 66 -6.63 -14.15 5.31
CA LYS A 66 -7.40 -14.03 6.57
C LYS A 66 -8.53 -13.01 6.45
N LEU A 67 -8.29 -11.90 5.76
CA LEU A 67 -9.22 -10.77 5.64
C LEU A 67 -10.10 -10.84 4.40
N ASN A 68 -9.79 -11.74 3.46
CA ASN A 68 -10.34 -11.76 2.11
C ASN A 68 -10.16 -10.39 1.42
N ALA A 69 -9.00 -9.75 1.63
CA ALA A 69 -8.66 -8.44 1.12
C ALA A 69 -7.64 -8.59 -0.04
N PRO A 70 -7.96 -8.13 -1.26
CA PRO A 70 -7.04 -8.21 -2.39
C PRO A 70 -5.82 -7.33 -2.17
N VAL A 71 -4.69 -7.75 -2.78
CA VAL A 71 -3.42 -7.00 -2.73
C VAL A 71 -3.26 -6.16 -3.99
N ALA A 72 -2.81 -4.92 -3.86
CA ALA A 72 -2.51 -4.05 -4.97
C ALA A 72 -1.15 -3.37 -4.83
N GLY A 73 -0.43 -3.22 -5.95
CA GLY A 73 0.92 -2.65 -5.99
C GLY A 73 1.64 -2.90 -7.31
N MET A 74 2.97 -2.82 -7.25
CA MET A 74 3.83 -3.09 -8.42
C MET A 74 3.59 -4.50 -8.95
N TYR A 75 3.54 -4.61 -10.28
CA TYR A 75 3.15 -5.82 -10.99
C TYR A 75 3.88 -7.07 -10.49
N GLU A 76 5.20 -7.08 -10.52
CA GLU A 76 6.03 -8.25 -10.15
C GLU A 76 5.89 -8.62 -8.67
N LEU A 77 5.70 -7.63 -7.81
CA LEU A 77 5.52 -7.85 -6.38
C LEU A 77 4.16 -8.50 -6.09
N VAL A 78 3.10 -7.99 -6.68
CA VAL A 78 1.74 -8.56 -6.47
C VAL A 78 1.64 -9.96 -7.08
N GLU A 79 2.25 -10.20 -8.26
CA GLU A 79 2.36 -11.54 -8.85
C GLU A 79 2.98 -12.53 -7.84
N HIS A 80 4.13 -12.15 -7.27
CA HIS A 80 4.81 -13.00 -6.29
C HIS A 80 3.95 -13.24 -5.04
N LEU A 81 3.29 -12.22 -4.49
CA LEU A 81 2.43 -12.38 -3.32
C LEU A 81 1.20 -13.26 -3.59
N VAL A 82 0.66 -13.21 -4.81
CA VAL A 82 -0.42 -14.11 -5.24
C VAL A 82 0.10 -15.55 -5.36
N ASP A 83 1.32 -15.77 -5.88
CA ASP A 83 1.96 -17.09 -5.89
C ASP A 83 2.17 -17.64 -4.47
N GLU A 84 2.41 -16.77 -3.48
CA GLU A 84 2.51 -17.11 -2.05
C GLU A 84 1.13 -17.25 -1.37
N GLY A 85 0.03 -17.06 -2.10
CA GLY A 85 -1.34 -17.31 -1.65
C GLY A 85 -2.18 -16.07 -1.35
N ALA A 86 -1.69 -14.85 -1.60
CA ALA A 86 -2.52 -13.66 -1.44
C ALA A 86 -3.74 -13.68 -2.37
N ILE A 87 -4.82 -13.02 -1.97
CA ILE A 87 -5.99 -12.81 -2.82
C ILE A 87 -5.59 -11.90 -4.00
N GLU A 88 -5.91 -12.34 -5.20
CA GLU A 88 -5.63 -11.61 -6.43
C GLU A 88 -6.28 -10.23 -6.43
N GLY A 89 -5.47 -9.20 -6.67
CA GLY A 89 -5.88 -7.81 -6.74
C GLY A 89 -5.29 -7.11 -7.96
N ASP A 90 -5.03 -5.83 -7.86
CA ASP A 90 -4.57 -5.05 -9.00
C ASP A 90 -3.04 -4.99 -9.08
N ARG A 91 -2.54 -5.43 -10.21
CA ARG A 91 -1.15 -5.30 -10.63
C ARG A 91 -1.03 -4.11 -11.56
N PHE A 92 -0.29 -3.09 -11.18
CA PHE A 92 -0.12 -1.91 -12.02
C PHE A 92 1.30 -1.36 -11.94
N ASN A 93 1.64 -0.48 -12.85
CA ASN A 93 2.97 0.11 -12.96
C ASN A 93 2.94 1.61 -12.64
N MET A 94 4.13 2.23 -12.56
CA MET A 94 4.29 3.65 -12.32
C MET A 94 3.39 4.51 -13.23
N GLY A 95 2.65 5.43 -12.63
CA GLY A 95 1.68 6.27 -13.31
C GLY A 95 0.32 5.61 -13.54
N GLY A 96 0.19 4.31 -13.27
CA GLY A 96 -1.11 3.64 -13.23
C GLY A 96 -1.94 4.10 -12.02
N THR A 97 -3.25 3.98 -12.14
CA THR A 97 -4.21 4.37 -11.09
C THR A 97 -5.26 3.29 -10.95
N ILE A 98 -5.53 2.90 -9.72
CA ILE A 98 -6.69 2.05 -9.41
C ILE A 98 -7.77 2.86 -8.70
N ILE A 99 -9.01 2.38 -8.79
CA ILE A 99 -10.19 3.01 -8.16
C ILE A 99 -10.81 2.01 -7.19
N ARG A 100 -11.13 2.49 -5.99
CA ARG A 100 -11.85 1.77 -4.95
C ARG A 100 -13.05 2.58 -4.48
N GLY A 101 -14.24 2.26 -5.01
CA GLY A 101 -15.41 3.11 -4.79
C GLY A 101 -15.14 4.55 -5.26
N ASN A 102 -15.14 5.50 -4.34
CA ASN A 102 -14.83 6.92 -4.59
C ASN A 102 -13.36 7.29 -4.27
N VAL A 103 -12.51 6.30 -4.01
CA VAL A 103 -11.08 6.52 -3.71
C VAL A 103 -10.24 6.25 -4.95
N GLU A 104 -9.42 7.22 -5.32
CA GLU A 104 -8.45 7.13 -6.42
C GLU A 104 -7.05 6.90 -5.85
N ILE A 105 -6.31 5.91 -6.40
CA ILE A 105 -5.01 5.48 -5.87
C ILE A 105 -3.98 5.35 -7.00
N PRO A 106 -3.32 6.45 -7.43
CA PRO A 106 -2.17 6.40 -8.32
C PRO A 106 -0.94 5.76 -7.66
N LEU A 107 -0.21 4.95 -8.42
CA LEU A 107 1.12 4.46 -8.08
C LEU A 107 2.16 5.48 -8.53
N VAL A 108 3.04 5.87 -7.63
CA VAL A 108 4.07 6.90 -7.88
C VAL A 108 5.47 6.40 -7.55
N LEU A 109 6.47 6.96 -8.23
CA LEU A 109 7.87 6.57 -8.08
C LEU A 109 8.36 6.83 -6.65
N ALA A 110 9.15 5.89 -6.13
CA ALA A 110 10.03 6.04 -4.98
C ALA A 110 11.49 5.84 -5.41
N SER A 111 12.44 6.11 -4.54
CA SER A 111 13.88 5.90 -4.79
C SER A 111 14.49 5.06 -3.68
N HIS A 112 14.43 3.76 -3.84
CA HIS A 112 14.87 2.77 -2.88
C HIS A 112 15.29 1.48 -3.61
N SER A 113 14.93 0.33 -3.10
CA SER A 113 15.06 -0.96 -3.77
C SER A 113 13.87 -1.86 -3.42
N SER A 114 13.59 -2.84 -4.27
CA SER A 114 12.49 -3.77 -4.07
C SER A 114 12.94 -5.19 -4.33
N SER A 115 13.09 -5.99 -3.27
CA SER A 115 13.53 -7.38 -3.39
C SER A 115 13.07 -8.23 -2.21
N ILE A 116 12.82 -9.50 -2.46
CA ILE A 116 12.56 -10.53 -1.46
C ILE A 116 13.78 -11.44 -1.36
N PHE A 117 14.09 -11.93 -0.16
CA PHE A 117 15.13 -12.93 0.06
C PHE A 117 14.49 -14.29 0.27
N GLU A 118 14.66 -15.18 -0.69
CA GLU A 118 14.04 -16.49 -0.70
C GLU A 118 15.04 -17.56 -1.11
N ASN A 119 15.08 -18.70 -0.40
CA ASN A 119 15.95 -19.84 -0.68
C ASN A 119 17.45 -19.46 -0.88
N GLY A 120 17.95 -18.51 -0.09
CA GLY A 120 19.33 -18.06 -0.16
C GLY A 120 19.62 -17.05 -1.29
N ASN A 121 18.63 -16.65 -2.06
CA ASN A 121 18.76 -15.73 -3.19
C ASN A 121 17.87 -14.50 -3.02
N ARG A 122 18.31 -13.38 -3.60
CA ARG A 122 17.46 -12.19 -3.75
C ARG A 122 16.74 -12.25 -5.08
N LYS A 123 15.41 -12.05 -5.02
CA LYS A 123 14.53 -11.87 -6.18
C LYS A 123 14.16 -10.39 -6.27
N TYR A 124 14.33 -9.78 -7.43
CA TYR A 124 13.84 -8.44 -7.72
C TYR A 124 12.31 -8.48 -7.87
N MET A 125 11.62 -7.51 -7.25
CA MET A 125 10.16 -7.45 -7.17
C MET A 125 9.57 -6.24 -7.90
N GLY A 126 10.15 -5.85 -9.01
CA GLY A 126 9.78 -4.63 -9.72
C GLY A 126 10.34 -3.39 -9.01
N SER A 127 9.93 -2.21 -9.46
CA SER A 127 10.36 -0.96 -8.85
C SER A 127 9.66 -0.72 -7.52
N GLU A 128 10.35 -0.07 -6.62
CA GLU A 128 9.78 0.51 -5.40
C GLU A 128 8.80 1.63 -5.73
N ALA A 129 7.78 1.79 -4.90
CA ALA A 129 6.67 2.68 -5.17
C ALA A 129 6.18 3.42 -3.92
N GLY A 130 5.47 4.50 -4.16
CA GLY A 130 4.58 5.13 -3.21
C GLY A 130 3.16 5.19 -3.78
N PHE A 131 2.22 5.68 -3.00
CA PHE A 131 0.84 5.88 -3.40
C PHE A 131 0.40 7.31 -3.15
N ILE A 132 -0.47 7.83 -3.99
CA ILE A 132 -1.30 8.98 -3.65
C ILE A 132 -2.72 8.45 -3.45
N ILE A 133 -3.34 8.76 -2.32
CA ILE A 133 -4.70 8.31 -2.01
C ILE A 133 -5.60 9.54 -1.98
N ARG A 134 -6.62 9.60 -2.84
CA ARG A 134 -7.55 10.71 -2.96
C ARG A 134 -8.97 10.27 -2.67
N GLY A 135 -9.65 10.97 -1.77
CA GLY A 135 -11.06 10.75 -1.41
C GLY A 135 -11.50 11.75 -0.34
N GLU A 136 -12.79 11.92 -0.16
CA GLU A 136 -13.37 12.85 0.83
C GLU A 136 -12.81 14.29 0.77
N GLY A 137 -12.33 14.73 -0.41
CA GLY A 137 -11.65 16.02 -0.55
C GLY A 137 -10.24 16.08 0.05
N HIS A 138 -9.68 14.94 0.45
CA HIS A 138 -8.32 14.80 0.96
C HIS A 138 -7.39 14.16 -0.06
N CYS A 139 -6.10 14.47 0.07
CA CYS A 139 -5.03 13.83 -0.67
C CYS A 139 -3.92 13.44 0.30
N ILE A 140 -3.56 12.15 0.31
CA ILE A 140 -2.53 11.59 1.18
C ILE A 140 -1.43 11.06 0.28
N TYR A 141 -0.18 11.45 0.53
CA TYR A 141 0.98 10.88 -0.12
C TYR A 141 1.66 9.88 0.82
N ILE A 142 1.60 8.62 0.47
CA ILE A 142 2.35 7.52 1.08
C ILE A 142 3.64 7.35 0.29
N THR A 143 4.75 7.69 0.89
CA THR A 143 6.05 7.70 0.21
C THR A 143 6.59 6.29 -0.04
N GLY A 144 6.22 5.32 0.79
CA GLY A 144 7.00 4.12 1.00
C GLY A 144 8.38 4.46 1.54
N ASP A 145 9.30 3.51 1.46
CA ASP A 145 10.72 3.78 1.71
C ASP A 145 11.33 4.48 0.52
N THR A 146 11.93 5.65 0.75
CA THR A 146 12.47 6.46 -0.33
C THR A 146 13.51 7.46 0.12
N GLY A 147 14.48 7.76 -0.73
CA GLY A 147 15.28 8.97 -0.65
C GLY A 147 14.48 10.21 -1.11
N ILE A 148 15.05 11.39 -0.90
CA ILE A 148 14.48 12.65 -1.41
C ILE A 148 14.60 12.68 -2.93
N MET A 149 13.49 13.01 -3.61
CA MET A 149 13.42 13.11 -5.07
C MET A 149 12.80 14.45 -5.49
N ALA A 150 13.25 14.98 -6.62
CA ALA A 150 12.66 16.21 -7.19
C ALA A 150 11.17 16.06 -7.54
N ASP A 151 10.73 14.85 -7.83
CA ASP A 151 9.33 14.54 -8.13
C ASP A 151 8.38 14.66 -6.93
N MET A 152 8.92 14.71 -5.70
CA MET A 152 8.09 14.90 -4.49
C MET A 152 7.37 16.25 -4.52
N GLU A 153 8.04 17.31 -4.98
CA GLU A 153 7.42 18.62 -5.16
C GLU A 153 6.21 18.58 -6.09
N LYS A 154 6.31 17.84 -7.21
CA LYS A 154 5.21 17.66 -8.16
C LYS A 154 4.07 16.82 -7.58
N LYS A 155 4.39 15.81 -6.77
CA LYS A 155 3.40 14.96 -6.08
C LYS A 155 2.63 15.76 -5.03
N GLU A 156 3.31 16.61 -4.29
CA GLU A 156 2.71 17.55 -3.35
C GLU A 156 1.77 18.51 -4.07
N LEU A 157 2.18 19.09 -5.20
CA LEU A 157 1.34 19.94 -6.04
C LEU A 157 0.12 19.18 -6.58
N SER A 158 0.27 17.93 -6.98
CA SER A 158 -0.86 17.11 -7.46
C SER A 158 -1.88 16.82 -6.36
N CYS A 159 -1.45 16.82 -5.10
CA CYS A 159 -2.35 16.75 -3.95
C CYS A 159 -3.07 18.08 -3.70
N LEU A 160 -2.46 19.21 -4.00
CA LEU A 160 -3.07 20.54 -3.85
C LEU A 160 -4.08 20.85 -4.96
N GLU A 161 -3.91 20.27 -6.14
CA GLU A 161 -4.79 20.48 -7.31
C GLU A 161 -6.08 19.65 -7.28
N CYS A 162 -6.29 18.82 -6.25
CA CYS A 162 -7.50 18.04 -6.13
C CYS A 162 -8.67 18.93 -5.72
N PRO A 163 -9.57 19.32 -6.65
CA PRO A 163 -10.86 18.67 -6.67
C PRO A 163 -11.54 18.65 -8.05
N HIS A 164 -11.51 17.56 -8.73
CA HIS A 164 -12.59 17.30 -9.65
C HIS A 164 -13.50 16.24 -9.03
N PRO A 165 -14.77 16.52 -8.81
CA PRO A 165 -15.71 15.48 -8.41
C PRO A 165 -15.67 14.39 -9.49
N ILE A 166 -15.42 13.16 -9.09
CA ILE A 166 -15.52 12.00 -9.98
C ILE A 166 -16.96 12.04 -10.51
N PRO A 167 -17.18 12.12 -11.83
CA PRO A 167 -18.54 12.12 -12.35
C PRO A 167 -19.20 10.81 -11.97
N ALA A 168 -20.34 10.89 -11.29
CA ALA A 168 -21.17 9.73 -10.99
C ALA A 168 -21.48 8.99 -12.30
N ARG A 169 -21.13 7.72 -12.37
CA ARG A 169 -21.48 6.80 -13.47
C ARG A 169 -22.84 6.20 -13.23
#